data_727ba3a9deb5309144e10989fc465e16
#
_entry.id   727ba3a9deb5309144e10989fc465e16
#
_cell.length_a   1.000
_cell.length_b   1.000
_cell.length_c   1.000
_cell.angle_alpha   90.00
_cell.angle_beta   90.00
_cell.angle_gamma   90.00
#
_symmetry.space_group_name_H-M   'P 1'
#
loop_
_entity.id
_entity.type
_entity.pdbx_description
1 polymer ?
#
loop_
_entity_poly.entity_id
_entity_poly.type
_entity_poly.pdbx_seq_one_letter_code
_entity_poly.pdbx_strand_id
1 'polypeptide(L)'
;MSVLESIIAGVLEEQSLRQLSSGELAERIAEIDEVRTPLSSLRKNIFSIIAEVKRSSPSKGALAEIRDPATLALSYQEGGASVVSVVTENRRFGGSLEDFTAVRKKISIPMLRKDFIVNEYLVRETRAFGADLMLLIVAALEGSALKDLHDLGVELGMQVLVEVHDASELDRALAINPKIIGVNARNLKTLEIDVKNFSILLPKISTDIYLSLIHISEPTRRY
;
A
#
# COMPACT_ATOMS: atom_id res chain seq x y z
N MET A 1 -11.57 16.05 -14.20
CA MET A 1 -10.83 14.83 -13.77
C MET A 1 -9.91 15.23 -12.64
N SER A 2 -10.09 14.66 -11.46
CA SER A 2 -9.22 14.88 -10.30
C SER A 2 -7.85 14.19 -10.51
N VAL A 3 -6.86 14.52 -9.65
CA VAL A 3 -5.55 13.86 -9.69
C VAL A 3 -5.70 12.36 -9.48
N LEU A 4 -6.53 11.95 -8.52
CA LEU A 4 -6.81 10.53 -8.23
C LEU A 4 -7.42 9.80 -9.44
N GLU A 5 -8.44 10.36 -10.07
CA GLU A 5 -9.06 9.77 -11.27
C GLU A 5 -8.06 9.61 -12.42
N SER A 6 -7.18 10.61 -12.62
CA SER A 6 -6.13 10.53 -13.64
C SER A 6 -5.10 9.42 -13.35
N ILE A 7 -4.76 9.18 -12.07
CA ILE A 7 -3.85 8.09 -11.69
C ILE A 7 -4.53 6.74 -11.93
N ILE A 8 -5.78 6.58 -11.49
CA ILE A 8 -6.55 5.34 -11.68
C ILE A 8 -6.67 5.00 -13.17
N ALA A 9 -6.99 5.98 -14.02
CA ALA A 9 -7.05 5.77 -15.46
C ALA A 9 -5.72 5.27 -16.02
N GLY A 10 -4.59 5.85 -15.58
CA GLY A 10 -3.26 5.40 -15.96
C GLY A 10 -2.95 3.97 -15.52
N VAL A 11 -3.31 3.60 -14.29
CA VAL A 11 -3.12 2.24 -13.77
C VAL A 11 -3.93 1.22 -14.56
N LEU A 12 -5.18 1.52 -14.91
CA LEU A 12 -6.03 0.62 -15.70
C LEU A 12 -5.52 0.47 -17.15
N GLU A 13 -5.00 1.54 -17.75
CA GLU A 13 -4.36 1.47 -19.06
C GLU A 13 -3.10 0.58 -19.03
N GLU A 14 -2.21 0.79 -18.06
CA GLU A 14 -1.02 -0.06 -17.90
C GLU A 14 -1.37 -1.51 -17.58
N GLN A 15 -2.40 -1.75 -16.75
CA GLN A 15 -2.92 -3.08 -16.52
C GLN A 15 -3.29 -3.76 -17.84
N SER A 16 -4.02 -3.08 -18.73
CA SER A 16 -4.47 -3.65 -19.99
C SER A 16 -3.32 -4.07 -20.92
N LEU A 17 -2.17 -3.39 -20.83
CA LEU A 17 -0.97 -3.69 -21.63
C LEU A 17 -0.16 -4.89 -21.11
N ARG A 18 -0.26 -5.22 -19.81
CA ARG A 18 0.51 -6.30 -19.18
C ARG A 18 -0.35 -7.44 -18.65
N GLN A 19 -1.64 -7.43 -18.96
CA GLN A 19 -2.62 -8.34 -18.36
C GLN A 19 -2.33 -9.79 -18.67
N LEU A 20 -2.12 -10.57 -17.61
CA LEU A 20 -2.04 -12.03 -17.68
C LEU A 20 -3.45 -12.63 -17.73
N SER A 21 -3.58 -13.83 -18.28
CA SER A 21 -4.82 -14.59 -18.21
C SER A 21 -5.12 -15.02 -16.75
N SER A 22 -6.38 -15.34 -16.47
CA SER A 22 -6.77 -15.85 -15.15
C SER A 22 -6.04 -17.15 -14.78
N GLY A 23 -5.73 -17.99 -15.77
CA GLY A 23 -4.94 -19.21 -15.57
C GLY A 23 -3.51 -18.91 -15.13
N GLU A 24 -2.81 -18.03 -15.87
CA GLU A 24 -1.45 -17.62 -15.53
C GLU A 24 -1.36 -16.95 -14.13
N LEU A 25 -2.35 -16.14 -13.76
CA LEU A 25 -2.41 -15.57 -12.41
C LEU A 25 -2.59 -16.67 -11.35
N ALA A 26 -3.48 -17.65 -11.59
CA ALA A 26 -3.74 -18.73 -10.65
C ALA A 26 -2.49 -19.63 -10.47
N GLU A 27 -1.78 -19.93 -11.55
CA GLU A 27 -0.52 -20.70 -11.53
C GLU A 27 0.53 -19.95 -10.70
N ARG A 28 0.75 -18.66 -10.95
CA ARG A 28 1.71 -17.84 -10.19
C ARG A 28 1.34 -17.76 -8.69
N ILE A 29 0.04 -17.62 -8.37
CA ILE A 29 -0.41 -17.60 -6.96
C ILE A 29 -0.13 -18.93 -6.28
N ALA A 30 -0.28 -20.06 -6.99
CA ALA A 30 0.00 -21.38 -6.44
C ALA A 30 1.50 -21.66 -6.23
N GLU A 31 2.37 -21.03 -7.05
CA GLU A 31 3.82 -21.18 -6.97
C GLU A 31 4.49 -20.20 -5.99
N ILE A 32 3.81 -19.10 -5.61
CA ILE A 32 4.41 -18.10 -4.74
C ILE A 32 4.49 -18.60 -3.30
N ASP A 33 5.57 -18.24 -2.62
CA ASP A 33 5.75 -18.55 -1.19
C ASP A 33 4.55 -18.12 -0.34
N GLU A 34 4.35 -18.79 0.79
CA GLU A 34 3.36 -18.38 1.78
C GLU A 34 3.53 -16.91 2.20
N VAL A 35 2.40 -16.29 2.54
CA VAL A 35 2.39 -14.90 3.02
C VAL A 35 3.19 -14.79 4.31
N ARG A 36 4.17 -13.90 4.32
CA ARG A 36 4.91 -13.55 5.54
C ARG A 36 3.96 -12.78 6.45
N THR A 37 3.80 -13.24 7.69
CA THR A 37 2.76 -12.72 8.60
C THR A 37 3.08 -11.30 9.10
N PRO A 38 2.51 -10.22 8.54
CA PRO A 38 2.84 -8.85 8.93
C PRO A 38 2.38 -8.52 10.34
N LEU A 39 1.22 -9.06 10.78
CA LEU A 39 0.67 -8.77 12.09
C LEU A 39 1.57 -9.21 13.24
N SER A 40 2.29 -10.34 13.09
CA SER A 40 3.26 -10.76 14.10
C SER A 40 4.47 -9.83 14.18
N SER A 41 4.91 -9.30 13.05
CA SER A 41 5.99 -8.30 12.97
C SER A 41 5.57 -6.96 13.57
N LEU A 42 4.31 -6.55 13.37
CA LEU A 42 3.76 -5.31 13.90
C LEU A 42 3.50 -5.39 15.42
N ARG A 43 3.24 -6.57 15.99
CA ARG A 43 2.96 -6.74 17.45
C ARG A 43 4.19 -6.71 18.34
N LYS A 44 5.39 -6.92 17.81
CA LYS A 44 6.59 -7.08 18.63
C LYS A 44 7.08 -5.80 19.29
N ASN A 45 6.72 -4.64 18.76
CA ASN A 45 7.22 -3.34 19.19
C ASN A 45 6.07 -2.37 19.50
N ILE A 46 6.30 -1.42 20.40
CA ILE A 46 5.38 -0.31 20.69
C ILE A 46 5.15 0.53 19.42
N PHE A 47 6.19 0.69 18.61
CA PHE A 47 6.14 1.32 17.30
C PHE A 47 6.77 0.40 16.26
N SER A 48 6.15 0.34 15.09
CA SER A 48 6.62 -0.41 13.94
C SER A 48 6.76 0.53 12.75
N ILE A 49 7.79 0.31 11.93
CA ILE A 49 8.07 1.14 10.77
C ILE A 49 7.73 0.36 9.50
N ILE A 50 6.90 0.97 8.66
CA ILE A 50 6.72 0.57 7.27
C ILE A 50 7.62 1.50 6.44
N ALA A 51 8.76 0.99 5.97
CA ALA A 51 9.71 1.77 5.18
C ALA A 51 9.34 1.70 3.69
N GLU A 52 9.32 2.86 3.01
CA GLU A 52 8.81 2.96 1.64
C GLU A 52 9.91 3.18 0.61
N VAL A 53 9.92 2.35 -0.42
CA VAL A 53 10.73 2.52 -1.64
C VAL A 53 9.89 3.29 -2.66
N LYS A 54 10.26 4.57 -2.92
CA LYS A 54 9.54 5.48 -3.83
C LYS A 54 10.49 6.48 -4.49
N ARG A 55 10.48 6.56 -5.83
CA ARG A 55 11.35 7.46 -6.62
C ARG A 55 10.79 8.86 -6.77
N SER A 56 9.48 8.99 -6.95
CA SER A 56 8.82 10.28 -7.20
C SER A 56 7.45 10.36 -6.57
N SER A 57 6.87 11.55 -6.55
CA SER A 57 5.48 11.76 -6.13
C SER A 57 4.86 12.95 -6.88
N PRO A 58 3.52 12.96 -7.08
CA PRO A 58 2.83 14.07 -7.73
C PRO A 58 3.06 15.44 -7.07
N SER A 59 3.25 15.46 -5.74
CA SER A 59 3.39 16.69 -4.96
C SER A 59 4.81 17.26 -4.91
N LYS A 60 5.85 16.41 -5.08
CA LYS A 60 7.26 16.80 -4.92
C LYS A 60 8.13 16.47 -6.15
N GLY A 61 7.57 15.83 -7.18
CA GLY A 61 8.34 15.36 -8.32
C GLY A 61 9.35 14.27 -7.92
N ALA A 62 10.56 14.31 -8.49
CA ALA A 62 11.63 13.38 -8.16
C ALA A 62 12.07 13.53 -6.69
N LEU A 63 12.09 12.43 -5.94
CA LEU A 63 12.48 12.40 -4.52
C LEU A 63 13.88 11.86 -4.32
N ALA A 64 14.23 10.78 -5.01
CA ALA A 64 15.53 10.13 -4.90
C ALA A 64 15.86 9.33 -6.17
N GLU A 65 17.12 9.30 -6.52
CA GLU A 65 17.64 8.37 -7.51
C GLU A 65 17.85 7.00 -6.82
N ILE A 66 16.91 6.07 -7.03
CA ILE A 66 17.00 4.70 -6.50
C ILE A 66 17.41 3.78 -7.65
N ARG A 67 18.71 3.50 -7.75
CA ARG A 67 19.27 2.59 -8.80
C ARG A 67 19.00 1.15 -8.50
N ASP A 68 19.07 0.76 -7.21
CA ASP A 68 18.84 -0.60 -6.74
C ASP A 68 17.84 -0.60 -5.59
N PRO A 69 16.53 -0.81 -5.88
CA PRO A 69 15.48 -0.85 -4.87
C PRO A 69 15.63 -2.03 -3.91
N ALA A 70 16.22 -3.15 -4.36
CA ALA A 70 16.40 -4.34 -3.53
C ALA A 70 17.46 -4.11 -2.45
N THR A 71 18.57 -3.46 -2.79
CA THR A 71 19.61 -3.08 -1.81
C THR A 71 19.08 -2.02 -0.83
N LEU A 72 18.29 -1.05 -1.29
CA LEU A 72 17.65 -0.08 -0.40
C LEU A 72 16.70 -0.76 0.58
N ALA A 73 15.85 -1.67 0.08
CA ALA A 73 14.91 -2.42 0.92
C ALA A 73 15.64 -3.30 1.95
N LEU A 74 16.76 -3.90 1.59
CA LEU A 74 17.60 -4.67 2.53
C LEU A 74 18.13 -3.76 3.64
N SER A 75 18.61 -2.56 3.32
CA SER A 75 19.07 -1.61 4.34
C SER A 75 17.94 -1.17 5.28
N TYR A 76 16.70 -1.06 4.79
CA TYR A 76 15.53 -0.82 5.64
C TYR A 76 15.26 -1.98 6.60
N GLN A 77 15.34 -3.22 6.09
CA GLN A 77 15.20 -4.41 6.94
C GLN A 77 16.28 -4.45 8.02
N GLU A 78 17.55 -4.23 7.66
CA GLU A 78 18.68 -4.18 8.59
C GLU A 78 18.55 -3.03 9.60
N GLY A 79 17.95 -1.93 9.20
CA GLY A 79 17.60 -0.80 10.05
C GLY A 79 16.41 -1.05 10.99
N GLY A 80 15.79 -2.23 10.93
CA GLY A 80 14.70 -2.63 11.83
C GLY A 80 13.29 -2.30 11.33
N ALA A 81 13.10 -2.05 10.04
CA ALA A 81 11.76 -1.94 9.46
C ALA A 81 10.99 -3.25 9.66
N SER A 82 9.70 -3.15 10.01
CA SER A 82 8.80 -4.29 10.21
C SER A 82 8.15 -4.74 8.90
N VAL A 83 7.98 -3.82 7.96
CA VAL A 83 7.40 -4.03 6.62
C VAL A 83 8.14 -3.13 5.64
N VAL A 84 8.36 -3.60 4.41
CA VAL A 84 8.78 -2.74 3.30
C VAL A 84 7.59 -2.48 2.38
N SER A 85 7.30 -1.21 2.15
CA SER A 85 6.34 -0.74 1.15
C SER A 85 7.07 -0.44 -0.15
N VAL A 86 6.60 -1.02 -1.26
CA VAL A 86 7.17 -0.74 -2.59
C VAL A 86 6.09 -0.15 -3.48
N VAL A 87 6.33 1.07 -3.95
CA VAL A 87 5.43 1.72 -4.90
C VAL A 87 5.61 1.07 -6.27
N THR A 88 4.49 0.65 -6.88
CA THR A 88 4.49 0.01 -8.20
C THR A 88 3.81 0.84 -9.28
N GLU A 89 3.14 1.94 -8.93
CA GLU A 89 2.60 2.89 -9.91
C GLU A 89 3.76 3.57 -10.67
N ASN A 90 3.74 3.45 -11.99
CA ASN A 90 4.86 3.86 -12.83
C ASN A 90 4.83 5.34 -13.19
N ARG A 91 3.71 5.84 -13.74
CA ARG A 91 3.62 7.14 -14.42
C ARG A 91 3.88 8.34 -13.53
N ARG A 92 3.44 8.29 -12.28
CA ARG A 92 3.52 9.40 -11.34
C ARG A 92 4.56 9.18 -10.24
N PHE A 93 4.83 7.92 -9.90
CA PHE A 93 5.70 7.56 -8.79
C PHE A 93 6.99 6.87 -9.22
N GLY A 94 7.11 6.48 -10.50
CA GLY A 94 8.31 5.84 -11.05
C GLY A 94 8.58 4.44 -10.49
N GLY A 95 7.54 3.76 -10.02
CA GLY A 95 7.61 2.39 -9.52
C GLY A 95 7.41 1.33 -10.60
N SER A 96 7.61 0.06 -10.26
CA SER A 96 7.33 -1.05 -11.16
C SER A 96 7.14 -2.38 -10.42
N LEU A 97 6.52 -3.37 -11.09
CA LEU A 97 6.42 -4.74 -10.60
C LEU A 97 7.76 -5.47 -10.62
N GLU A 98 8.68 -5.06 -11.50
CA GLU A 98 10.07 -5.54 -11.54
C GLU A 98 10.81 -5.16 -10.25
N ASP A 99 10.69 -3.90 -9.80
CA ASP A 99 11.22 -3.44 -8.52
C ASP A 99 10.66 -4.26 -7.36
N PHE A 100 9.33 -4.47 -7.36
CA PHE A 100 8.66 -5.26 -6.34
C PHE A 100 9.21 -6.69 -6.28
N THR A 101 9.37 -7.33 -7.44
CA THR A 101 9.92 -8.68 -7.56
C THR A 101 11.38 -8.75 -7.11
N ALA A 102 12.20 -7.75 -7.46
CA ALA A 102 13.59 -7.69 -7.03
C ALA A 102 13.71 -7.55 -5.51
N VAL A 103 12.88 -6.69 -4.91
CA VAL A 103 12.81 -6.52 -3.45
C VAL A 103 12.35 -7.80 -2.77
N ARG A 104 11.29 -8.48 -3.29
CA ARG A 104 10.77 -9.74 -2.73
C ARG A 104 11.83 -10.82 -2.59
N LYS A 105 12.71 -10.94 -3.58
CA LYS A 105 13.82 -11.91 -3.59
C LYS A 105 14.94 -11.58 -2.60
N LYS A 106 15.07 -10.32 -2.20
CA LYS A 106 16.21 -9.84 -1.42
C LYS A 106 15.95 -9.78 0.08
N ILE A 107 14.71 -9.49 0.51
CA ILE A 107 14.35 -9.32 1.91
C ILE A 107 13.52 -10.50 2.44
N SER A 108 13.49 -10.68 3.77
CA SER A 108 12.71 -11.71 4.45
C SER A 108 11.52 -11.18 5.25
N ILE A 109 11.42 -9.87 5.45
CA ILE A 109 10.28 -9.24 6.13
C ILE A 109 9.09 -9.04 5.18
N PRO A 110 7.87 -8.86 5.72
CA PRO A 110 6.67 -8.64 4.91
C PRO A 110 6.77 -7.45 3.96
N MET A 111 6.09 -7.57 2.81
CA MET A 111 6.04 -6.54 1.77
C MET A 111 4.62 -6.06 1.51
N LEU A 112 4.48 -4.73 1.44
CA LEU A 112 3.26 -4.04 1.02
C LEU A 112 3.41 -3.59 -0.45
N ARG A 113 2.49 -4.02 -1.33
CA ARG A 113 2.34 -3.37 -2.64
C ARG A 113 1.60 -2.06 -2.48
N LYS A 114 2.27 -0.96 -2.75
CA LYS A 114 1.72 0.40 -2.70
C LYS A 114 1.34 0.84 -4.10
N ASP A 115 0.06 0.69 -4.43
CA ASP A 115 -0.53 0.97 -5.73
C ASP A 115 -2.00 1.35 -5.59
N PHE A 116 -2.67 1.76 -6.67
CA PHE A 116 -4.10 2.06 -6.73
C PHE A 116 -4.86 0.81 -7.18
N ILE A 117 -5.19 -0.06 -6.23
CA ILE A 117 -5.87 -1.33 -6.48
C ILE A 117 -7.37 -1.08 -6.52
N VAL A 118 -7.97 -1.16 -7.71
CA VAL A 118 -9.38 -0.78 -7.96
C VAL A 118 -10.25 -1.87 -8.59
N ASN A 119 -9.69 -3.06 -8.87
CA ASN A 119 -10.43 -4.19 -9.39
C ASN A 119 -9.82 -5.54 -8.94
N GLU A 120 -10.56 -6.63 -9.15
CA GLU A 120 -10.14 -7.99 -8.77
C GLU A 120 -8.85 -8.45 -9.44
N TYR A 121 -8.62 -8.06 -10.70
CA TYR A 121 -7.39 -8.41 -11.40
C TYR A 121 -6.17 -7.88 -10.65
N LEU A 122 -6.19 -6.61 -10.25
CA LEU A 122 -5.10 -5.99 -9.49
C LEU A 122 -4.88 -6.62 -8.12
N VAL A 123 -5.94 -7.10 -7.45
CA VAL A 123 -5.80 -7.88 -6.20
C VAL A 123 -5.06 -9.19 -6.46
N ARG A 124 -5.48 -9.96 -7.48
CA ARG A 124 -4.84 -11.24 -7.85
C ARG A 124 -3.41 -11.02 -8.33
N GLU A 125 -3.16 -10.00 -9.17
CA GLU A 125 -1.82 -9.59 -9.60
C GLU A 125 -0.93 -9.28 -8.39
N THR A 126 -1.46 -8.56 -7.39
CA THR A 126 -0.73 -8.23 -6.17
C THR A 126 -0.24 -9.49 -5.46
N ARG A 127 -1.09 -10.50 -5.30
CA ARG A 127 -0.70 -11.77 -4.70
C ARG A 127 0.26 -12.56 -5.59
N ALA A 128 0.02 -12.61 -6.90
CA ALA A 128 0.84 -13.31 -7.87
C ALA A 128 2.29 -12.80 -7.93
N PHE A 129 2.52 -11.54 -7.57
CA PHE A 129 3.85 -10.95 -7.42
C PHE A 129 4.43 -11.08 -6.01
N GLY A 130 3.74 -11.76 -5.08
CA GLY A 130 4.27 -12.13 -3.77
C GLY A 130 4.06 -11.09 -2.69
N ALA A 131 3.05 -10.22 -2.79
CA ALA A 131 2.72 -9.30 -1.73
C ALA A 131 2.19 -10.04 -0.49
N ASP A 132 2.58 -9.57 0.68
CA ASP A 132 2.08 -10.01 1.98
C ASP A 132 0.96 -9.08 2.46
N LEU A 133 1.04 -7.79 2.06
CA LEU A 133 0.01 -6.79 2.26
C LEU A 133 -0.33 -6.10 0.94
N MET A 134 -1.58 -5.68 0.83
CA MET A 134 -2.02 -4.77 -0.24
C MET A 134 -2.65 -3.51 0.34
N LEU A 135 -2.69 -2.44 -0.46
CA LEU A 135 -3.33 -1.18 -0.12
C LEU A 135 -4.70 -1.10 -0.79
N LEU A 136 -5.72 -0.74 -0.01
CA LEU A 136 -6.99 -0.24 -0.54
C LEU A 136 -7.20 1.20 -0.09
N ILE A 137 -7.38 2.11 -1.03
CA ILE A 137 -7.64 3.53 -0.78
C ILE A 137 -9.15 3.76 -0.87
N VAL A 138 -9.79 4.12 0.25
CA VAL A 138 -11.25 4.27 0.32
C VAL A 138 -11.77 5.31 -0.67
N ALA A 139 -11.02 6.41 -0.87
CA ALA A 139 -11.34 7.46 -1.84
C ALA A 139 -11.40 6.98 -3.29
N ALA A 140 -10.74 5.87 -3.61
CA ALA A 140 -10.66 5.29 -4.95
C ALA A 140 -11.75 4.26 -5.26
N LEU A 141 -12.54 3.87 -4.26
CA LEU A 141 -13.49 2.74 -4.33
C LEU A 141 -14.89 3.18 -3.97
N GLU A 142 -15.87 2.81 -4.79
CA GLU A 142 -17.28 3.14 -4.59
C GLU A 142 -18.13 1.90 -4.31
N GLY A 143 -19.31 2.11 -3.76
CA GLY A 143 -20.30 1.06 -3.50
C GLY A 143 -19.73 -0.11 -2.68
N SER A 144 -19.94 -1.34 -3.14
CA SER A 144 -19.46 -2.58 -2.52
C SER A 144 -17.98 -2.89 -2.81
N ALA A 145 -17.35 -2.20 -3.77
CA ALA A 145 -16.01 -2.52 -4.26
C ALA A 145 -14.95 -2.58 -3.12
N LEU A 146 -15.06 -1.68 -2.13
CA LEU A 146 -14.15 -1.70 -0.98
C LEU A 146 -14.22 -3.04 -0.23
N LYS A 147 -15.42 -3.53 0.04
CA LYS A 147 -15.64 -4.79 0.74
C LYS A 147 -15.21 -5.98 -0.11
N ASP A 148 -15.62 -6.00 -1.38
CA ASP A 148 -15.38 -7.13 -2.29
C ASP A 148 -13.88 -7.33 -2.52
N LEU A 149 -13.11 -6.25 -2.74
CA LEU A 149 -11.66 -6.31 -2.92
C LEU A 149 -10.92 -6.61 -1.60
N HIS A 150 -11.43 -6.11 -0.46
CA HIS A 150 -10.89 -6.45 0.85
C HIS A 150 -11.02 -7.95 1.11
N ASP A 151 -12.21 -8.51 0.92
CA ASP A 151 -12.48 -9.91 1.19
C ASP A 151 -11.68 -10.82 0.26
N LEU A 152 -11.56 -10.47 -1.03
CA LEU A 152 -10.72 -11.18 -1.97
C LEU A 152 -9.24 -11.17 -1.54
N GLY A 153 -8.73 -10.03 -1.08
CA GLY A 153 -7.36 -9.93 -0.58
C GLY A 153 -7.11 -10.84 0.62
N VAL A 154 -8.06 -10.89 1.56
CA VAL A 154 -8.02 -11.77 2.73
C VAL A 154 -8.13 -13.24 2.33
N GLU A 155 -9.01 -13.58 1.38
CA GLU A 155 -9.15 -14.95 0.82
C GLU A 155 -7.83 -15.44 0.21
N LEU A 156 -7.10 -14.56 -0.47
CA LEU A 156 -5.77 -14.85 -1.04
C LEU A 156 -4.64 -14.85 0.02
N GLY A 157 -4.97 -14.74 1.31
CA GLY A 157 -4.05 -14.81 2.44
C GLY A 157 -3.34 -13.49 2.77
N MET A 158 -3.54 -12.42 2.00
CA MET A 158 -2.90 -11.13 2.26
C MET A 158 -3.55 -10.40 3.44
N GLN A 159 -2.77 -9.52 4.10
CA GLN A 159 -3.35 -8.48 4.93
C GLN A 159 -3.70 -7.25 4.08
N VAL A 160 -4.74 -6.53 4.48
CA VAL A 160 -5.22 -5.35 3.75
C VAL A 160 -5.04 -4.12 4.62
N LEU A 161 -4.24 -3.17 4.15
CA LEU A 161 -4.13 -1.82 4.71
C LEU A 161 -5.20 -0.96 4.05
N VAL A 162 -6.21 -0.55 4.82
CA VAL A 162 -7.31 0.31 4.34
C VAL A 162 -6.97 1.75 4.65
N GLU A 163 -6.67 2.55 3.62
CA GLU A 163 -6.25 3.95 3.75
C GLU A 163 -7.45 4.89 3.71
N VAL A 164 -7.52 5.79 4.69
CA VAL A 164 -8.57 6.80 4.86
C VAL A 164 -8.00 8.20 5.04
N HIS A 165 -8.77 9.22 4.60
CA HIS A 165 -8.36 10.64 4.63
C HIS A 165 -9.31 11.52 5.43
N ASP A 166 -10.54 11.06 5.69
CA ASP A 166 -11.56 11.81 6.43
C ASP A 166 -12.51 10.88 7.21
N ALA A 167 -13.45 11.49 7.93
CA ALA A 167 -14.38 10.75 8.78
C ALA A 167 -15.37 9.89 7.98
N SER A 168 -15.81 10.34 6.81
CA SER A 168 -16.73 9.57 5.96
C SER A 168 -16.04 8.31 5.39
N GLU A 169 -14.79 8.44 4.99
CA GLU A 169 -13.98 7.31 4.55
C GLU A 169 -13.70 6.34 5.69
N LEU A 170 -13.43 6.86 6.90
CA LEU A 170 -13.26 6.03 8.10
C LEU A 170 -14.51 5.23 8.43
N ASP A 171 -15.70 5.84 8.38
CA ASP A 171 -16.96 5.14 8.63
C ASP A 171 -17.18 3.99 7.63
N ARG A 172 -16.84 4.20 6.35
CA ARG A 172 -16.87 3.15 5.32
C ARG A 172 -15.83 2.05 5.57
N ALA A 173 -14.63 2.43 5.98
CA ALA A 173 -13.57 1.48 6.33
C ALA A 173 -13.96 0.61 7.52
N LEU A 174 -14.50 1.19 8.58
CA LEU A 174 -14.92 0.45 9.78
C LEU A 174 -16.05 -0.55 9.50
N ALA A 175 -16.93 -0.24 8.54
CA ALA A 175 -18.04 -1.12 8.15
C ALA A 175 -17.60 -2.49 7.58
N ILE A 176 -16.37 -2.61 7.09
CA ILE A 176 -15.81 -3.87 6.57
C ILE A 176 -14.92 -4.63 7.57
N ASN A 177 -14.83 -4.16 8.83
CA ASN A 177 -14.03 -4.77 9.91
C ASN A 177 -12.55 -5.01 9.54
N PRO A 178 -11.81 -4.01 9.08
CA PRO A 178 -10.42 -4.16 8.67
C PRO A 178 -9.52 -4.46 9.87
N LYS A 179 -8.42 -5.19 9.64
CA LYS A 179 -7.40 -5.41 10.68
C LYS A 179 -6.38 -4.28 10.75
N ILE A 180 -6.18 -3.55 9.66
CA ILE A 180 -5.20 -2.47 9.56
C ILE A 180 -5.86 -1.26 8.91
N ILE A 181 -5.84 -0.11 9.57
CA ILE A 181 -6.25 1.18 9.01
C ILE A 181 -5.03 2.09 8.89
N GLY A 182 -4.88 2.69 7.70
CA GLY A 182 -3.94 3.76 7.45
C GLY A 182 -4.64 5.12 7.46
N VAL A 183 -4.25 6.03 8.34
CA VAL A 183 -4.72 7.41 8.29
C VAL A 183 -3.66 8.23 7.56
N ASN A 184 -4.04 8.79 6.41
CA ASN A 184 -3.18 9.62 5.59
C ASN A 184 -3.59 11.09 5.76
N ALA A 185 -2.68 11.92 6.30
CA ALA A 185 -2.93 13.35 6.47
C ALA A 185 -2.97 14.12 5.14
N ARG A 186 -2.49 13.54 4.03
CA ARG A 186 -2.51 14.17 2.72
C ARG A 186 -3.85 13.92 2.01
N ASN A 187 -4.56 14.99 1.69
CA ASN A 187 -5.74 14.91 0.84
C ASN A 187 -5.34 14.57 -0.60
N LEU A 188 -5.90 13.51 -1.18
CA LEU A 188 -5.55 13.05 -2.54
C LEU A 188 -6.14 13.93 -3.66
N LYS A 189 -7.09 14.81 -3.35
CA LYS A 189 -7.70 15.75 -4.32
C LYS A 189 -6.94 17.06 -4.38
N THR A 190 -6.56 17.63 -3.21
CA THR A 190 -5.89 18.93 -3.11
C THR A 190 -4.38 18.82 -2.94
N LEU A 191 -3.87 17.64 -2.56
CA LEU A 191 -2.48 17.33 -2.19
C LEU A 191 -1.98 18.06 -0.93
N GLU A 192 -2.85 18.78 -0.22
CA GLU A 192 -2.54 19.44 1.03
C GLU A 192 -2.42 18.44 2.17
N ILE A 193 -1.58 18.76 3.16
CA ILE A 193 -1.39 17.95 4.37
C ILE A 193 -2.11 18.64 5.53
N ASP A 194 -3.05 17.95 6.15
CA ASP A 194 -3.72 18.39 7.38
C ASP A 194 -3.53 17.36 8.50
N VAL A 195 -2.53 17.60 9.34
CA VAL A 195 -2.24 16.72 10.49
C VAL A 195 -3.31 16.78 11.58
N LYS A 196 -4.23 17.76 11.55
CA LYS A 196 -5.35 17.85 12.51
C LYS A 196 -6.33 16.70 12.32
N ASN A 197 -6.38 16.11 11.12
CA ASN A 197 -7.20 14.92 10.86
C ASN A 197 -6.88 13.77 11.81
N PHE A 198 -5.63 13.61 12.25
CA PHE A 198 -5.30 12.58 13.23
C PHE A 198 -6.08 12.74 14.54
N SER A 199 -6.17 13.97 15.09
CA SER A 199 -6.91 14.21 16.33
C SER A 199 -8.41 13.95 16.21
N ILE A 200 -8.96 13.99 15.01
CA ILE A 200 -10.38 13.74 14.72
C ILE A 200 -10.65 12.24 14.50
N LEU A 201 -9.75 11.56 13.78
CA LEU A 201 -9.98 10.19 13.33
C LEU A 201 -9.52 9.14 14.35
N LEU A 202 -8.34 9.35 14.98
CA LEU A 202 -7.77 8.35 15.88
C LEU A 202 -8.68 7.94 17.04
N PRO A 203 -9.42 8.85 17.71
CA PRO A 203 -10.32 8.46 18.80
C PRO A 203 -11.48 7.54 18.39
N LYS A 204 -11.77 7.45 17.08
CA LYS A 204 -12.86 6.62 16.55
C LYS A 204 -12.39 5.20 16.16
N ILE A 205 -11.08 4.95 16.10
CA ILE A 205 -10.50 3.66 15.71
C ILE A 205 -10.29 2.83 16.97
N SER A 206 -10.85 1.63 17.00
CA SER A 206 -10.70 0.71 18.12
C SER A 206 -9.24 0.25 18.29
N THR A 207 -8.82 0.01 19.53
CA THR A 207 -7.45 -0.41 19.89
C THR A 207 -7.06 -1.81 19.42
N ASP A 208 -8.00 -2.60 18.95
CA ASP A 208 -7.78 -3.91 18.33
C ASP A 208 -7.43 -3.84 16.85
N ILE A 209 -7.57 -2.66 16.23
CA ILE A 209 -7.17 -2.36 14.85
C ILE A 209 -5.73 -1.81 14.86
N TYR A 210 -4.88 -2.36 14.00
CA TYR A 210 -3.53 -1.81 13.77
C TYR A 210 -3.62 -0.48 13.03
N LEU A 211 -3.00 0.53 13.60
CA LEU A 211 -3.01 1.88 13.06
C LEU A 211 -1.69 2.20 12.37
N SER A 212 -1.76 2.60 11.10
CA SER A 212 -0.65 3.17 10.35
C SER A 212 -0.89 4.66 10.13
N LEU A 213 0.11 5.49 10.41
CA LEU A 213 0.06 6.94 10.19
C LEU A 213 0.97 7.32 9.04
N ILE A 214 0.45 8.12 8.10
CA ILE A 214 1.16 8.55 6.89
C ILE A 214 1.21 10.08 6.88
N HIS A 215 2.39 10.65 6.59
CA HIS A 215 2.64 12.10 6.62
C HIS A 215 2.47 12.75 8.00
N ILE A 216 2.90 12.08 9.07
CA ILE A 216 2.84 12.61 10.44
C ILE A 216 3.78 13.80 10.68
N SER A 217 4.89 13.87 9.95
CA SER A 217 5.81 15.02 9.92
C SER A 217 6.57 15.03 8.60
N GLU A 218 7.00 16.22 8.16
CA GLU A 218 8.03 16.31 7.12
C GLU A 218 9.36 15.89 7.77
N PRO A 219 10.13 14.95 7.15
CA PRO A 219 11.46 14.67 7.64
C PRO A 219 12.31 15.93 7.47
N THR A 220 12.60 16.62 8.56
CA THR A 220 13.61 17.67 8.56
C THR A 220 14.96 16.98 8.37
N ARG A 221 15.49 17.01 7.16
CA ARG A 221 16.92 16.70 6.96
C ARG A 221 17.70 17.73 7.79
N ARG A 222 18.25 17.30 8.92
CA ARG A 222 19.38 18.00 9.51
C ARG A 222 20.58 17.68 8.63
N TYR A 223 21.08 18.70 7.95
CA TYR A 223 22.37 18.66 7.26
C TYR A 223 23.49 18.52 8.29
#